data_0d83befd6c5b6d9760bd812994267a4e
#
_entry.id   0d83befd6c5b6d9760bd812994267a4e
#
_cell.length_a   1.000
_cell.length_b   1.000
_cell.length_c   1.000
_cell.angle_alpha   90.00
_cell.angle_beta   90.00
_cell.angle_gamma   90.00
#
_symmetry.space_group_name_H-M   'P 1'
#
loop_
_entity.id
_entity.type
_entity.pdbx_description
1 polymer ?
#
loop_
_entity_poly.entity_id
_entity_poly.type
_entity_poly.pdbx_seq_one_letter_code
_entity_poly.pdbx_strand_id
1 'polypeptide(L)'
;MIGKTNALSAAGAELSLVVSVTSGAAVTATKSGKTVTGTAAGGSCVLKLPEAGTWSVSATLNGQTSNTQSVSVKDSYAVSLTFFSATITVTVDSGASVALKKDGTTVQTKTSTGTAVFTVTETGTYTIVATKSGQSVSGTVNVVSSTTTYALTLSFVSSTLNNNEWSVIKSVSDAGQGASYWSIGDRKAITLSGTVGALTLSNVTTYVFIIGFNHNSGVEGTNRIHFQLGKTALSGGTDVALCDSHYNNTGGGFRMNTGNSNSGGWESSNMRTAICGTSLSSYSGTIIAVIPAALRAVLKSVTKYTNNTGNSSAASAVTATTDYFFLLSEYEVFGSTTYANSNEASKQAQYSYYSAGNSKVKYNHSATSTAVLWWLRSPYASRSTYFVFVYADGTVNFNYAYYSGGFAPGFCV
;
A
#
# COMPACT_ATOMS: atom_id res chain seq x y z
N MET A 1 88.07 5.47 -41.78
CA MET A 1 87.72 4.80 -40.51
C MET A 1 86.26 5.10 -40.23
N ILE A 2 85.39 4.18 -40.52
CA ILE A 2 83.98 4.33 -40.25
C ILE A 2 83.61 3.28 -39.22
N GLY A 3 83.32 3.76 -38.04
CA GLY A 3 82.85 2.91 -36.94
C GLY A 3 81.47 2.38 -37.24
N LYS A 4 81.30 1.07 -37.25
CA LYS A 4 80.02 0.39 -37.21
C LYS A 4 79.41 0.50 -35.83
N THR A 5 78.39 1.31 -35.64
CA THR A 5 77.55 1.23 -34.44
C THR A 5 76.66 -0.01 -34.59
N ASN A 6 76.94 -1.04 -33.83
CA ASN A 6 76.03 -2.13 -33.63
C ASN A 6 74.81 -1.60 -32.90
N ALA A 7 73.69 -1.51 -33.60
CA ALA A 7 72.44 -1.41 -32.95
C ALA A 7 72.15 -2.73 -32.21
N LEU A 8 72.34 -2.77 -30.89
CA LEU A 8 71.71 -3.78 -30.06
C LEU A 8 70.21 -3.70 -30.31
N SER A 9 69.67 -4.67 -31.04
CA SER A 9 68.24 -4.94 -30.99
C SER A 9 67.96 -5.34 -29.53
N ALA A 10 67.32 -4.46 -28.78
CA ALA A 10 66.76 -4.83 -27.48
C ALA A 10 65.90 -6.06 -27.73
N ALA A 11 66.29 -7.21 -27.20
CA ALA A 11 65.40 -8.36 -27.09
C ALA A 11 64.16 -7.85 -26.44
N GLY A 12 63.02 -7.91 -27.16
CA GLY A 12 61.78 -7.28 -26.72
C GLY A 12 61.46 -7.74 -25.27
N ALA A 13 61.36 -6.78 -24.40
CA ALA A 13 60.85 -7.07 -23.07
C ALA A 13 59.50 -7.77 -23.22
N GLU A 14 59.37 -8.93 -22.61
CA GLU A 14 58.19 -9.75 -22.71
C GLU A 14 57.05 -9.01 -21.98
N LEU A 15 56.08 -8.51 -22.71
CA LEU A 15 54.97 -7.74 -22.17
C LEU A 15 54.05 -8.68 -21.38
N SER A 16 53.88 -8.40 -20.13
CA SER A 16 53.05 -9.21 -19.22
C SER A 16 51.87 -8.42 -18.76
N LEU A 17 50.68 -9.01 -18.83
CA LEU A 17 49.45 -8.51 -18.22
C LEU A 17 49.02 -9.46 -17.12
N VAL A 18 49.02 -8.97 -15.87
CA VAL A 18 48.52 -9.69 -14.73
C VAL A 18 47.04 -9.43 -14.58
N VAL A 19 46.20 -10.45 -14.67
CA VAL A 19 44.75 -10.36 -14.51
C VAL A 19 44.33 -11.01 -13.23
N SER A 20 43.90 -10.21 -12.26
CA SER A 20 43.28 -10.70 -11.02
C SER A 20 41.81 -11.05 -11.31
N VAL A 21 41.45 -12.30 -11.09
CA VAL A 21 40.09 -12.82 -11.35
C VAL A 21 39.90 -14.14 -10.60
N THR A 22 38.68 -14.57 -10.37
CA THR A 22 38.35 -15.84 -9.71
C THR A 22 39.12 -17.01 -10.31
N SER A 23 39.69 -17.87 -9.46
CA SER A 23 40.43 -19.08 -9.87
C SER A 23 39.55 -19.99 -10.74
N GLY A 24 40.13 -20.55 -11.79
CA GLY A 24 39.44 -21.38 -12.80
C GLY A 24 38.82 -20.58 -13.96
N ALA A 25 38.78 -19.24 -13.88
CA ALA A 25 38.28 -18.44 -14.98
C ALA A 25 39.17 -18.47 -16.21
N ALA A 26 38.60 -18.66 -17.37
CA ALA A 26 39.28 -18.53 -18.66
C ALA A 26 39.36 -17.05 -19.02
N VAL A 27 40.58 -16.50 -19.04
CA VAL A 27 40.86 -15.09 -19.35
C VAL A 27 41.17 -14.94 -20.81
N THR A 28 40.60 -13.92 -21.46
CA THR A 28 40.81 -13.59 -22.87
C THR A 28 41.17 -12.12 -23.01
N ALA A 29 42.30 -11.84 -23.68
CA ALA A 29 42.68 -10.49 -24.07
C ALA A 29 42.69 -10.40 -25.63
N THR A 30 42.06 -9.36 -26.16
CA THR A 30 41.93 -9.15 -27.62
C THR A 30 42.40 -7.75 -28.02
N LYS A 31 43.09 -7.67 -29.19
CA LYS A 31 43.52 -6.41 -29.82
C LYS A 31 43.66 -6.61 -31.31
N SER A 32 42.94 -5.84 -32.15
CA SER A 32 43.09 -5.81 -33.60
C SER A 32 43.15 -7.20 -34.25
N GLY A 33 42.25 -8.11 -33.87
CA GLY A 33 42.16 -9.49 -34.37
C GLY A 33 43.13 -10.48 -33.74
N LYS A 34 44.05 -10.03 -32.87
CA LYS A 34 44.91 -10.91 -32.05
C LYS A 34 44.19 -11.30 -30.75
N THR A 35 44.33 -12.54 -30.33
CA THR A 35 43.75 -13.08 -29.11
C THR A 35 44.79 -13.81 -28.31
N VAL A 36 44.87 -13.53 -27.01
CA VAL A 36 45.69 -14.25 -26.03
C VAL A 36 44.79 -14.75 -24.93
N THR A 37 44.95 -16.01 -24.56
CA THR A 37 44.13 -16.66 -23.54
C THR A 37 44.97 -17.28 -22.43
N GLY A 38 44.37 -17.44 -21.25
CA GLY A 38 44.99 -18.15 -20.12
C GLY A 38 43.91 -18.54 -19.12
N THR A 39 44.26 -19.37 -18.17
CA THR A 39 43.37 -19.77 -17.05
C THR A 39 43.91 -19.25 -15.74
N ALA A 40 43.02 -18.66 -14.94
CA ALA A 40 43.42 -18.15 -13.62
C ALA A 40 43.67 -19.30 -12.64
N ALA A 41 44.78 -19.23 -11.93
CA ALA A 41 45.15 -20.10 -10.84
C ALA A 41 45.49 -19.27 -9.61
N GLY A 42 45.00 -19.65 -8.43
CA GLY A 42 45.23 -18.91 -7.21
C GLY A 42 44.72 -17.46 -7.22
N GLY A 43 43.68 -17.16 -8.02
CA GLY A 43 43.09 -15.82 -8.11
C GLY A 43 43.72 -14.88 -9.14
N SER A 44 44.65 -15.37 -9.99
CA SER A 44 45.30 -14.57 -11.03
C SER A 44 45.63 -15.37 -12.29
N CYS A 45 45.80 -14.66 -13.38
CA CYS A 45 46.33 -15.18 -14.66
C CYS A 45 47.35 -14.19 -15.20
N VAL A 46 48.49 -14.67 -15.70
CA VAL A 46 49.50 -13.85 -16.37
C VAL A 46 49.44 -14.15 -17.89
N LEU A 47 49.07 -13.15 -18.65
CA LEU A 47 49.05 -13.24 -20.12
C LEU A 47 50.34 -12.64 -20.70
N LYS A 48 51.03 -13.36 -21.60
CA LYS A 48 52.13 -12.89 -22.40
C LYS A 48 51.62 -12.27 -23.68
N LEU A 49 51.71 -10.94 -23.77
CA LEU A 49 51.18 -10.21 -24.91
C LEU A 49 52.24 -9.99 -26.01
N PRO A 50 51.89 -10.19 -27.29
CA PRO A 50 52.86 -10.11 -28.41
C PRO A 50 53.27 -8.69 -28.76
N GLU A 51 52.52 -7.67 -28.31
CA GLU A 51 52.77 -6.26 -28.63
C GLU A 51 52.16 -5.31 -27.61
N ALA A 52 52.71 -4.11 -27.48
CA ALA A 52 52.15 -3.03 -26.70
C ALA A 52 50.86 -2.46 -27.30
N GLY A 53 50.08 -1.77 -26.47
CA GLY A 53 48.88 -1.05 -26.90
C GLY A 53 47.66 -1.38 -26.03
N THR A 54 46.51 -0.95 -26.48
CA THR A 54 45.25 -1.12 -25.76
C THR A 54 44.64 -2.48 -26.08
N TRP A 55 44.47 -3.30 -25.06
CA TRP A 55 43.84 -4.61 -25.09
C TRP A 55 42.50 -4.59 -24.40
N SER A 56 41.50 -5.27 -24.95
CA SER A 56 40.23 -5.56 -24.32
C SER A 56 40.34 -6.89 -23.59
N VAL A 57 40.09 -6.88 -22.29
CA VAL A 57 40.29 -8.05 -21.39
C VAL A 57 39.00 -8.43 -20.72
N SER A 58 38.62 -9.70 -20.82
CA SER A 58 37.49 -10.30 -20.14
C SER A 58 37.80 -11.71 -19.68
N ALA A 59 36.95 -12.29 -18.85
CA ALA A 59 37.06 -13.67 -18.42
C ALA A 59 35.71 -14.36 -18.44
N THR A 60 35.72 -15.69 -18.60
CA THR A 60 34.53 -16.54 -18.50
C THR A 60 34.74 -17.60 -17.42
N LEU A 61 33.71 -17.87 -16.64
CA LEU A 61 33.68 -18.93 -15.61
C LEU A 61 32.27 -19.50 -15.52
N ASN A 62 32.11 -20.81 -15.69
CA ASN A 62 30.81 -21.50 -15.62
C ASN A 62 29.72 -20.85 -16.49
N GLY A 63 30.08 -20.42 -17.72
CA GLY A 63 29.17 -19.76 -18.66
C GLY A 63 28.92 -18.27 -18.38
N GLN A 64 29.40 -17.74 -17.28
CA GLN A 64 29.28 -16.32 -16.94
C GLN A 64 30.49 -15.53 -17.52
N THR A 65 30.24 -14.32 -18.01
CA THR A 65 31.29 -13.40 -18.49
C THR A 65 31.51 -12.29 -17.47
N SER A 66 32.78 -11.98 -17.16
CA SER A 66 33.16 -10.87 -16.30
C SER A 66 32.83 -9.50 -16.93
N ASN A 67 33.05 -8.42 -16.17
CA ASN A 67 33.21 -7.10 -16.77
C ASN A 67 34.36 -7.12 -17.79
N THR A 68 34.24 -6.33 -18.86
CA THR A 68 35.34 -6.12 -19.83
C THR A 68 36.09 -4.87 -19.44
N GLN A 69 37.43 -4.97 -19.43
CA GLN A 69 38.34 -3.86 -19.15
C GLN A 69 39.16 -3.54 -20.39
N SER A 70 39.32 -2.25 -20.67
CA SER A 70 40.23 -1.73 -21.70
C SER A 70 41.53 -1.30 -21.04
N VAL A 71 42.63 -1.95 -21.38
CA VAL A 71 43.93 -1.82 -20.69
C VAL A 71 45.02 -1.42 -21.69
N SER A 72 45.69 -0.29 -21.44
CA SER A 72 46.82 0.14 -22.23
C SER A 72 48.12 -0.45 -21.65
N VAL A 73 48.68 -1.46 -22.35
CA VAL A 73 49.88 -2.18 -21.90
C VAL A 73 51.10 -1.65 -22.63
N LYS A 74 52.15 -1.24 -21.87
CA LYS A 74 53.43 -0.79 -22.38
C LYS A 74 54.55 -1.76 -21.99
N ASP A 75 54.80 -1.95 -20.69
CA ASP A 75 55.87 -2.84 -20.19
C ASP A 75 55.27 -4.00 -19.41
N SER A 76 54.59 -3.71 -18.34
CA SER A 76 53.77 -4.64 -17.57
C SER A 76 52.55 -3.90 -17.05
N TYR A 77 51.45 -4.61 -16.82
CA TYR A 77 50.21 -4.02 -16.31
C TYR A 77 49.41 -5.02 -15.50
N ALA A 78 48.56 -4.51 -14.64
CA ALA A 78 47.66 -5.32 -13.84
C ALA A 78 46.21 -4.81 -14.02
N VAL A 79 45.27 -5.73 -14.07
CA VAL A 79 43.83 -5.45 -14.18
C VAL A 79 43.06 -6.43 -13.31
N SER A 80 41.92 -5.97 -12.77
CA SER A 80 41.00 -6.82 -12.02
C SER A 80 39.73 -7.00 -12.78
N LEU A 81 39.25 -8.23 -12.91
CA LEU A 81 37.99 -8.59 -13.52
C LEU A 81 37.05 -9.15 -12.43
N THR A 82 35.80 -8.77 -12.50
CA THR A 82 34.77 -9.22 -11.59
C THR A 82 33.58 -9.81 -12.32
N PHE A 83 33.01 -10.85 -11.76
CA PHE A 83 31.74 -11.40 -12.24
C PHE A 83 30.59 -10.70 -11.52
N PHE A 84 29.51 -10.44 -12.24
CA PHE A 84 28.31 -9.87 -11.65
C PHE A 84 27.75 -10.83 -10.58
N SER A 85 27.36 -10.28 -9.44
CA SER A 85 26.65 -10.99 -8.38
C SER A 85 25.74 -10.02 -7.67
N ALA A 86 24.51 -10.41 -7.43
CA ALA A 86 23.55 -9.65 -6.65
C ALA A 86 22.86 -10.55 -5.63
N THR A 87 22.40 -9.95 -4.54
CA THR A 87 21.66 -10.63 -3.48
C THR A 87 20.21 -10.17 -3.48
N ILE A 88 19.26 -11.11 -3.47
CA ILE A 88 17.83 -10.86 -3.28
C ILE A 88 17.45 -11.39 -1.90
N THR A 89 17.05 -10.51 -1.00
CA THR A 89 16.54 -10.85 0.33
C THR A 89 15.01 -10.81 0.29
N VAL A 90 14.39 -11.94 0.53
CA VAL A 90 12.92 -12.10 0.56
C VAL A 90 12.50 -12.23 2.02
N THR A 91 11.77 -11.26 2.54
CA THR A 91 11.10 -11.34 3.85
C THR A 91 9.74 -12.00 3.66
N VAL A 92 9.51 -13.11 4.34
CA VAL A 92 8.26 -13.87 4.29
C VAL A 92 8.18 -14.78 5.51
N ASP A 93 6.98 -15.20 5.89
CA ASP A 93 6.73 -16.06 7.05
C ASP A 93 7.71 -17.23 7.16
N SER A 94 8.18 -17.49 8.38
CA SER A 94 9.01 -18.64 8.68
C SER A 94 8.30 -19.97 8.32
N GLY A 95 9.05 -20.91 7.77
CA GLY A 95 8.53 -22.18 7.28
C GLY A 95 7.94 -22.14 5.86
N ALA A 96 7.86 -20.97 5.21
CA ALA A 96 7.45 -20.90 3.82
C ALA A 96 8.53 -21.47 2.89
N SER A 97 8.12 -22.26 1.89
CA SER A 97 8.99 -22.65 0.76
C SER A 97 9.03 -21.51 -0.25
N VAL A 98 10.23 -20.98 -0.52
CA VAL A 98 10.44 -19.83 -1.42
C VAL A 98 11.20 -20.28 -2.65
N ALA A 99 10.57 -20.22 -3.80
CA ALA A 99 11.15 -20.52 -5.11
C ALA A 99 11.51 -19.23 -5.86
N LEU A 100 12.77 -19.10 -6.26
CA LEU A 100 13.25 -18.08 -7.17
C LEU A 100 13.13 -18.62 -8.59
N LYS A 101 12.46 -17.89 -9.47
CA LYS A 101 12.27 -18.27 -10.89
C LYS A 101 12.84 -17.21 -11.83
N LYS A 102 13.42 -17.68 -12.93
CA LYS A 102 13.81 -16.84 -14.08
C LYS A 102 13.17 -17.44 -15.34
N ASP A 103 12.52 -16.61 -16.12
CA ASP A 103 11.82 -17.03 -17.36
C ASP A 103 10.87 -18.23 -17.14
N GLY A 104 10.13 -18.20 -16.01
CA GLY A 104 9.19 -19.24 -15.60
C GLY A 104 9.84 -20.48 -14.97
N THR A 105 11.16 -20.67 -15.08
CA THR A 105 11.89 -21.84 -14.55
C THR A 105 12.40 -21.57 -13.15
N THR A 106 12.20 -22.51 -12.22
CA THR A 106 12.76 -22.41 -10.86
C THR A 106 14.27 -22.63 -10.89
N VAL A 107 15.03 -21.61 -10.49
CA VAL A 107 16.51 -21.64 -10.44
C VAL A 107 17.05 -21.94 -9.03
N GLN A 108 16.32 -21.56 -7.98
CA GLN A 108 16.67 -21.86 -6.58
C GLN A 108 15.40 -22.03 -5.75
N THR A 109 15.49 -22.84 -4.68
CA THR A 109 14.42 -22.95 -3.67
C THR A 109 15.04 -22.92 -2.29
N LYS A 110 14.43 -22.20 -1.35
CA LYS A 110 14.82 -22.12 0.06
C LYS A 110 13.63 -22.16 1.00
N THR A 111 13.83 -22.65 2.21
CA THR A 111 12.84 -22.51 3.28
C THR A 111 13.15 -21.22 4.05
N SER A 112 12.15 -20.39 4.25
CA SER A 112 12.28 -19.15 5.01
C SER A 112 12.41 -19.41 6.52
N THR A 113 13.27 -18.68 7.18
CA THR A 113 13.36 -18.55 8.65
C THR A 113 12.88 -17.18 9.14
N GLY A 114 11.98 -16.55 8.38
CA GLY A 114 11.58 -15.13 8.43
C GLY A 114 12.15 -14.38 7.23
N THR A 115 13.27 -14.87 6.69
CA THR A 115 13.89 -14.40 5.44
C THR A 115 14.40 -15.58 4.62
N ALA A 116 14.44 -15.40 3.29
CA ALA A 116 15.15 -16.27 2.35
C ALA A 116 16.07 -15.40 1.49
N VAL A 117 17.38 -15.72 1.46
CA VAL A 117 18.39 -14.92 0.77
C VAL A 117 18.90 -15.70 -0.45
N PHE A 118 18.77 -15.13 -1.64
CA PHE A 118 19.22 -15.71 -2.91
C PHE A 118 20.40 -14.91 -3.48
N THR A 119 21.37 -15.62 -4.01
CA THR A 119 22.44 -15.02 -4.81
C THR A 119 22.18 -15.32 -6.26
N VAL A 120 22.19 -14.28 -7.10
CA VAL A 120 22.03 -14.36 -8.56
C VAL A 120 23.23 -13.77 -9.27
N THR A 121 23.58 -14.35 -10.40
CA THR A 121 24.77 -13.99 -11.18
C THR A 121 24.42 -13.43 -12.56
N GLU A 122 23.12 -13.23 -12.82
CA GLU A 122 22.61 -12.69 -14.07
C GLU A 122 21.62 -11.57 -13.81
N THR A 123 21.60 -10.59 -14.69
CA THR A 123 20.59 -9.53 -14.71
C THR A 123 19.28 -10.04 -15.31
N GLY A 124 18.19 -9.31 -15.08
CA GLY A 124 16.86 -9.62 -15.61
C GLY A 124 15.79 -9.68 -14.53
N THR A 125 14.58 -10.03 -14.94
CA THR A 125 13.45 -10.12 -14.03
C THR A 125 13.37 -11.52 -13.41
N TYR A 126 13.37 -11.55 -12.09
CA TYR A 126 13.15 -12.75 -11.28
C TYR A 126 11.75 -12.70 -10.66
N THR A 127 11.03 -13.81 -10.75
CA THR A 127 9.78 -14.03 -10.05
C THR A 127 10.05 -14.88 -8.80
N ILE A 128 9.61 -14.41 -7.66
CA ILE A 128 9.72 -15.11 -6.38
C ILE A 128 8.34 -15.62 -6.00
N VAL A 129 8.23 -16.92 -5.72
CA VAL A 129 6.97 -17.56 -5.30
C VAL A 129 7.20 -18.20 -3.94
N ALA A 130 6.45 -17.74 -2.94
CA ALA A 130 6.43 -18.38 -1.62
C ALA A 130 5.14 -19.19 -1.44
N THR A 131 5.28 -20.38 -0.84
CA THR A 131 4.15 -21.28 -0.54
C THR A 131 4.20 -21.73 0.91
N LYS A 132 3.04 -21.72 1.59
CA LYS A 132 2.89 -22.18 2.97
C LYS A 132 1.45 -22.61 3.22
N SER A 133 1.24 -23.78 3.81
CA SER A 133 -0.09 -24.29 4.19
C SER A 133 -1.14 -24.22 3.06
N GLY A 134 -0.75 -24.53 1.81
CA GLY A 134 -1.62 -24.49 0.63
C GLY A 134 -1.85 -23.11 0.02
N GLN A 135 -1.40 -22.03 0.65
CA GLN A 135 -1.44 -20.69 0.08
C GLN A 135 -0.17 -20.41 -0.73
N SER A 136 -0.27 -19.55 -1.72
CA SER A 136 0.85 -19.08 -2.55
C SER A 136 0.79 -17.57 -2.71
N VAL A 137 1.94 -16.91 -2.61
CA VAL A 137 2.11 -15.48 -2.86
C VAL A 137 3.34 -15.28 -3.72
N SER A 138 3.32 -14.30 -4.62
CA SER A 138 4.44 -14.02 -5.50
C SER A 138 4.73 -12.54 -5.65
N GLY A 139 5.95 -12.25 -6.05
CA GLY A 139 6.41 -10.91 -6.41
C GLY A 139 7.57 -10.98 -7.38
N THR A 140 7.98 -9.84 -7.93
CA THR A 140 9.06 -9.75 -8.91
C THR A 140 10.15 -8.79 -8.47
N VAL A 141 11.39 -9.10 -8.87
CA VAL A 141 12.57 -8.24 -8.69
C VAL A 141 13.26 -8.12 -10.04
N ASN A 142 13.47 -6.89 -10.51
CA ASN A 142 14.26 -6.64 -11.72
C ASN A 142 15.71 -6.34 -11.32
N VAL A 143 16.60 -7.28 -11.61
CA VAL A 143 18.03 -7.21 -11.29
C VAL A 143 18.77 -6.51 -12.42
N VAL A 144 19.45 -5.42 -12.11
CA VAL A 144 20.27 -4.63 -13.05
C VAL A 144 21.73 -4.63 -12.61
N SER A 145 22.67 -4.42 -13.55
CA SER A 145 24.12 -4.50 -13.29
C SER A 145 24.65 -3.43 -12.32
N SER A 146 23.92 -2.33 -12.16
CA SER A 146 24.30 -1.22 -11.28
C SER A 146 23.93 -1.42 -9.80
N THR A 147 23.16 -2.46 -9.47
CA THR A 147 22.64 -2.71 -8.13
C THR A 147 22.93 -4.16 -7.72
N THR A 148 23.48 -4.32 -6.52
CA THR A 148 23.92 -5.64 -6.00
C THR A 148 23.04 -6.18 -4.87
N THR A 149 22.08 -5.40 -4.35
CA THR A 149 21.21 -5.80 -3.24
C THR A 149 19.76 -5.42 -3.54
N TYR A 150 18.86 -6.37 -3.32
CA TYR A 150 17.42 -6.21 -3.52
C TYR A 150 16.68 -6.76 -2.31
N ALA A 151 15.53 -6.15 -1.98
CA ALA A 151 14.63 -6.62 -0.94
C ALA A 151 13.22 -6.77 -1.51
N LEU A 152 12.53 -7.84 -1.10
CA LEU A 152 11.15 -8.12 -1.43
C LEU A 152 10.44 -8.64 -0.17
N THR A 153 9.26 -8.12 0.13
CA THR A 153 8.40 -8.64 1.20
C THR A 153 7.19 -9.32 0.59
N LEU A 154 6.92 -10.56 1.02
CA LEU A 154 5.75 -11.34 0.64
C LEU A 154 4.96 -11.69 1.90
N SER A 155 3.64 -11.52 1.86
CA SER A 155 2.76 -11.79 3.00
C SER A 155 1.58 -12.65 2.57
N PHE A 156 1.31 -13.71 3.33
CA PHE A 156 0.13 -14.55 3.11
C PHE A 156 -1.11 -13.89 3.70
N VAL A 157 -2.28 -14.14 3.07
CA VAL A 157 -3.56 -13.62 3.56
C VAL A 157 -4.04 -14.48 4.74
N SER A 158 -4.21 -13.86 5.91
CA SER A 158 -4.84 -14.51 7.06
C SER A 158 -6.36 -14.44 6.94
N SER A 159 -7.05 -15.53 7.30
CA SER A 159 -8.52 -15.55 7.43
C SER A 159 -9.02 -14.66 8.59
N THR A 160 -8.16 -14.30 9.53
CA THR A 160 -8.46 -13.32 10.58
C THR A 160 -8.08 -11.93 10.05
N LEU A 161 -9.05 -11.07 9.78
CA LEU A 161 -8.85 -9.75 9.19
C LEU A 161 -7.78 -8.93 9.94
N ASN A 162 -7.81 -8.96 11.28
CA ASN A 162 -6.89 -8.19 12.12
C ASN A 162 -5.41 -8.55 11.93
N ASN A 163 -5.11 -9.77 11.51
CA ASN A 163 -3.74 -10.27 11.36
C ASN A 163 -3.09 -9.85 10.03
N ASN A 164 -3.82 -9.17 9.17
CA ASN A 164 -3.31 -8.73 7.87
C ASN A 164 -2.84 -7.27 7.93
N GLU A 165 -1.72 -6.99 7.28
CA GLU A 165 -1.31 -5.61 7.02
C GLU A 165 -2.31 -4.93 6.07
N TRP A 166 -2.40 -3.60 6.13
CA TRP A 166 -3.31 -2.84 5.26
C TRP A 166 -2.99 -3.01 3.78
N SER A 167 -1.74 -3.19 3.42
CA SER A 167 -1.30 -3.50 2.05
C SER A 167 -1.85 -4.83 1.53
N VAL A 168 -1.92 -5.85 2.40
CA VAL A 168 -2.53 -7.16 2.08
C VAL A 168 -4.04 -7.01 1.90
N ILE A 169 -4.71 -6.29 2.80
CA ILE A 169 -6.15 -6.01 2.69
C ILE A 169 -6.46 -5.27 1.38
N LYS A 170 -5.62 -4.30 1.02
CA LYS A 170 -5.73 -3.59 -0.27
C LYS A 170 -5.59 -4.54 -1.46
N SER A 171 -4.59 -5.41 -1.45
CA SER A 171 -4.37 -6.36 -2.56
C SER A 171 -5.55 -7.31 -2.74
N VAL A 172 -6.12 -7.82 -1.64
CA VAL A 172 -7.33 -8.65 -1.65
C VAL A 172 -8.54 -7.86 -2.15
N SER A 173 -8.68 -6.60 -1.73
CA SER A 173 -9.74 -5.71 -2.19
C SER A 173 -9.60 -5.40 -3.68
N ASP A 174 -8.41 -5.06 -4.17
CA ASP A 174 -8.13 -4.78 -5.59
C ASP A 174 -8.43 -5.98 -6.49
N ALA A 175 -8.25 -7.20 -5.96
CA ALA A 175 -8.61 -8.44 -6.64
C ALA A 175 -10.11 -8.77 -6.56
N GLY A 176 -10.90 -7.99 -5.84
CA GLY A 176 -12.33 -8.26 -5.63
C GLY A 176 -12.63 -9.47 -4.73
N GLN A 177 -11.63 -9.95 -3.99
CA GLN A 177 -11.67 -11.21 -3.23
C GLN A 177 -11.99 -11.03 -1.73
N GLY A 178 -12.39 -9.84 -1.29
CA GLY A 178 -12.64 -9.56 0.13
C GLY A 178 -13.56 -10.60 0.80
N ALA A 179 -14.69 -10.92 0.18
CA ALA A 179 -15.66 -11.89 0.69
C ALA A 179 -15.18 -13.35 0.68
N SER A 180 -14.07 -13.66 -0.02
CA SER A 180 -13.45 -15.01 -0.02
C SER A 180 -12.60 -15.27 1.23
N TYR A 181 -12.15 -14.19 1.89
CA TYR A 181 -11.29 -14.28 3.06
C TYR A 181 -11.97 -13.83 4.36
N TRP A 182 -12.86 -12.84 4.28
CA TRP A 182 -13.45 -12.19 5.46
C TRP A 182 -14.96 -12.07 5.34
N SER A 183 -15.60 -11.81 6.46
CA SER A 183 -17.05 -11.70 6.59
C SER A 183 -17.47 -10.27 6.97
N ILE A 184 -18.74 -9.94 6.68
CA ILE A 184 -19.36 -8.72 7.19
C ILE A 184 -19.26 -8.72 8.73
N GLY A 185 -18.82 -7.61 9.31
CA GLY A 185 -18.62 -7.46 10.75
C GLY A 185 -17.22 -7.82 11.25
N ASP A 186 -16.36 -8.47 10.43
CA ASP A 186 -14.95 -8.70 10.79
C ASP A 186 -14.24 -7.38 11.06
N ARG A 187 -13.32 -7.41 12.04
CA ARG A 187 -12.75 -6.18 12.62
C ARG A 187 -11.24 -6.16 12.52
N LYS A 188 -10.73 -4.93 12.44
CA LYS A 188 -9.30 -4.65 12.53
C LYS A 188 -9.04 -3.52 13.50
N ALA A 189 -8.08 -3.72 14.40
CA ALA A 189 -7.62 -2.70 15.31
C ALA A 189 -6.88 -1.58 14.56
N ILE A 190 -7.15 -0.34 14.96
CA ILE A 190 -6.38 0.84 14.57
C ILE A 190 -6.14 1.73 15.78
N THR A 191 -5.07 2.50 15.74
CA THR A 191 -4.76 3.50 16.76
C THR A 191 -4.95 4.89 16.18
N LEU A 192 -5.79 5.70 16.82
CA LEU A 192 -6.03 7.08 16.44
C LEU A 192 -5.14 8.02 17.28
N SER A 193 -4.44 8.94 16.61
CA SER A 193 -3.56 9.89 17.29
C SER A 193 -3.54 11.23 16.57
N GLY A 194 -3.75 12.33 17.28
CA GLY A 194 -3.82 13.68 16.73
C GLY A 194 -5.18 14.33 16.97
N THR A 195 -5.45 15.44 16.30
CA THR A 195 -6.68 16.22 16.46
C THR A 195 -7.55 16.13 15.22
N VAL A 196 -8.84 15.83 15.42
CA VAL A 196 -9.90 15.88 14.40
C VAL A 196 -11.02 16.79 14.90
N GLY A 197 -11.33 17.84 14.16
CA GLY A 197 -12.26 18.87 14.62
C GLY A 197 -11.81 19.49 15.97
N ALA A 198 -12.61 19.32 17.00
CA ALA A 198 -12.30 19.76 18.37
C ALA A 198 -11.86 18.61 19.30
N LEU A 199 -11.71 17.39 18.79
CA LEU A 199 -11.32 16.21 19.57
C LEU A 199 -9.84 15.89 19.38
N THR A 200 -9.06 15.89 20.47
CA THR A 200 -7.68 15.39 20.49
C THR A 200 -7.66 13.95 21.00
N LEU A 201 -7.05 13.08 20.23
CA LEU A 201 -6.88 11.66 20.49
C LEU A 201 -5.39 11.36 20.74
N SER A 202 -5.09 10.64 21.81
CA SER A 202 -3.72 10.26 22.17
C SER A 202 -3.62 8.74 22.25
N ASN A 203 -3.18 8.12 21.13
CA ASN A 203 -3.04 6.67 21.00
C ASN A 203 -4.31 5.88 21.39
N VAL A 204 -5.47 6.37 20.97
CA VAL A 204 -6.76 5.71 21.25
C VAL A 204 -6.93 4.51 20.33
N THR A 205 -6.93 3.31 20.92
CA THR A 205 -7.26 2.09 20.18
C THR A 205 -8.75 2.00 19.93
N THR A 206 -9.13 1.81 18.69
CA THR A 206 -10.49 1.52 18.24
C THR A 206 -10.46 0.47 17.15
N TYR A 207 -11.62 0.01 16.70
CA TYR A 207 -11.69 -1.03 15.67
C TYR A 207 -12.58 -0.56 14.54
N VAL A 208 -12.11 -0.78 13.33
CA VAL A 208 -12.92 -0.67 12.12
C VAL A 208 -13.50 -2.02 11.79
N PHE A 209 -14.66 -2.05 11.17
CA PHE A 209 -15.35 -3.29 10.83
C PHE A 209 -15.94 -3.23 9.43
N ILE A 210 -15.98 -4.39 8.76
CA ILE A 210 -16.51 -4.52 7.39
C ILE A 210 -18.02 -4.35 7.42
N ILE A 211 -18.52 -3.40 6.64
CA ILE A 211 -19.97 -3.14 6.46
C ILE A 211 -20.49 -3.59 5.09
N GLY A 212 -19.60 -3.81 4.11
CA GLY A 212 -19.98 -4.26 2.78
C GLY A 212 -18.78 -4.64 1.92
N PHE A 213 -18.99 -5.55 0.99
CA PHE A 213 -18.09 -5.87 -0.10
C PHE A 213 -18.72 -5.42 -1.41
N ASN A 214 -17.99 -4.67 -2.24
CA ASN A 214 -18.49 -4.17 -3.52
C ASN A 214 -19.88 -3.51 -3.40
N HIS A 215 -20.08 -2.77 -2.29
CA HIS A 215 -21.36 -2.13 -1.98
C HIS A 215 -21.77 -1.20 -3.13
N ASN A 216 -23.03 -1.34 -3.59
CA ASN A 216 -23.60 -0.53 -4.66
C ASN A 216 -22.65 -0.34 -5.86
N SER A 217 -22.05 -1.43 -6.33
CA SER A 217 -20.91 -1.43 -7.27
C SER A 217 -21.16 -0.70 -8.59
N GLY A 218 -22.41 -0.63 -9.04
CA GLY A 218 -22.80 0.13 -10.25
C GLY A 218 -22.64 1.65 -10.11
N VAL A 219 -22.55 2.15 -8.88
CA VAL A 219 -22.41 3.58 -8.54
C VAL A 219 -21.06 3.85 -7.87
N GLU A 220 -20.72 3.05 -6.89
CA GLU A 220 -19.57 3.25 -6.00
C GLU A 220 -18.29 2.58 -6.50
N GLY A 221 -18.39 1.75 -7.55
CA GLY A 221 -17.29 1.00 -8.14
C GLY A 221 -17.12 -0.39 -7.52
N THR A 222 -16.38 -1.24 -8.25
CA THR A 222 -16.02 -2.61 -7.86
C THR A 222 -14.70 -2.66 -7.10
N ASN A 223 -14.36 -3.84 -6.60
CA ASN A 223 -13.08 -4.12 -5.93
C ASN A 223 -12.84 -3.21 -4.73
N ARG A 224 -13.84 -3.15 -3.84
CA ARG A 224 -13.84 -2.33 -2.63
C ARG A 224 -14.31 -3.12 -1.43
N ILE A 225 -13.61 -2.96 -0.32
CA ILE A 225 -14.07 -3.36 1.01
C ILE A 225 -14.46 -2.08 1.75
N HIS A 226 -15.72 -2.02 2.16
CA HIS A 226 -16.26 -0.88 2.89
C HIS A 226 -16.20 -1.13 4.39
N PHE A 227 -15.60 -0.21 5.10
CA PHE A 227 -15.44 -0.24 6.55
C PHE A 227 -16.23 0.88 7.20
N GLN A 228 -16.58 0.69 8.48
CA GLN A 228 -17.02 1.76 9.37
C GLN A 228 -16.12 1.79 10.61
N LEU A 229 -15.85 3.00 11.10
CA LEU A 229 -15.13 3.24 12.36
C LEU A 229 -16.06 3.07 13.55
N GLY A 230 -15.57 2.43 14.59
CA GLY A 230 -16.16 2.52 15.91
C GLY A 230 -16.66 1.22 16.51
N LYS A 231 -15.73 0.33 16.89
CA LYS A 231 -15.96 -0.80 17.81
C LYS A 231 -14.93 -0.75 18.93
N THR A 232 -15.23 -1.37 20.07
CA THR A 232 -14.37 -1.35 21.26
C THR A 232 -13.52 -2.59 21.42
N ALA A 233 -13.77 -3.67 20.66
CA ALA A 233 -13.04 -4.93 20.74
C ALA A 233 -13.08 -5.68 19.41
N LEU A 234 -12.15 -6.62 19.19
CA LEU A 234 -12.13 -7.52 18.02
C LEU A 234 -13.33 -8.47 17.98
N SER A 235 -13.82 -8.88 19.17
CA SER A 235 -15.01 -9.71 19.34
C SER A 235 -15.79 -9.21 20.53
N GLY A 236 -17.13 -9.29 20.49
CA GLY A 236 -17.97 -8.68 21.53
C GLY A 236 -17.83 -7.15 21.53
N GLY A 237 -17.90 -6.53 22.73
CA GLY A 237 -17.81 -5.09 22.91
C GLY A 237 -19.00 -4.32 22.34
N THR A 238 -18.87 -2.99 22.27
CA THR A 238 -19.94 -2.07 21.84
C THR A 238 -19.55 -1.33 20.57
N ASP A 239 -20.55 -0.85 19.84
CA ASP A 239 -20.37 0.08 18.74
C ASP A 239 -20.23 1.49 19.31
N VAL A 240 -19.21 2.22 18.90
CA VAL A 240 -18.96 3.58 19.40
C VAL A 240 -18.90 4.60 18.27
N ALA A 241 -19.20 5.85 18.63
CA ALA A 241 -18.95 7.03 17.82
C ALA A 241 -17.97 7.95 18.55
N LEU A 242 -17.10 8.63 17.81
CA LEU A 242 -16.27 9.68 18.39
C LEU A 242 -17.17 10.86 18.78
N CYS A 243 -17.03 11.33 20.00
CA CYS A 243 -17.76 12.48 20.52
C CYS A 243 -16.76 13.47 21.12
N ASP A 244 -16.97 14.76 20.89
CA ASP A 244 -16.20 15.81 21.55
C ASP A 244 -16.91 16.32 22.81
N SER A 245 -16.30 17.28 23.50
CA SER A 245 -16.83 17.88 24.73
C SER A 245 -18.14 18.66 24.54
N HIS A 246 -18.54 18.94 23.29
CA HIS A 246 -19.77 19.65 22.95
C HIS A 246 -20.88 18.71 22.48
N TYR A 247 -20.72 17.39 22.69
CA TYR A 247 -21.72 16.42 22.27
C TYR A 247 -23.14 16.86 22.72
N ASN A 248 -24.09 16.80 21.77
CA ASN A 248 -25.48 17.22 21.90
C ASN A 248 -25.66 18.69 22.33
N ASN A 249 -24.72 19.55 21.94
CA ASN A 249 -24.77 20.99 22.19
C ASN A 249 -24.23 21.76 20.97
N THR A 250 -24.40 23.07 20.98
CA THR A 250 -23.86 23.95 19.92
C THR A 250 -22.34 24.09 20.02
N GLY A 251 -21.68 24.31 18.91
CA GLY A 251 -20.22 24.37 18.84
C GLY A 251 -19.58 23.01 18.63
N GLY A 252 -18.32 22.85 19.01
CA GLY A 252 -17.56 21.61 18.82
C GLY A 252 -17.12 21.37 17.38
N GLY A 253 -16.51 20.20 17.15
CA GLY A 253 -16.00 19.79 15.85
C GLY A 253 -17.00 18.96 15.05
N PHE A 254 -17.74 18.06 15.71
CA PHE A 254 -18.58 17.07 15.05
C PHE A 254 -20.00 17.56 14.76
N ARG A 255 -20.10 18.76 14.20
CA ARG A 255 -21.36 19.35 13.69
C ARG A 255 -21.41 19.28 12.18
N MET A 256 -22.60 19.14 11.63
CA MET A 256 -22.78 19.07 10.16
C MET A 256 -22.40 20.40 9.52
N ASN A 257 -22.79 21.53 10.13
CA ASN A 257 -22.41 22.87 9.69
C ASN A 257 -22.12 23.80 10.88
N THR A 258 -21.35 24.84 10.65
CA THR A 258 -21.04 25.87 11.68
C THR A 258 -22.25 26.75 11.97
N GLY A 259 -23.10 27.00 10.96
CA GLY A 259 -24.38 27.68 11.07
C GLY A 259 -25.56 26.71 11.11
N ASN A 260 -26.70 27.18 11.54
CA ASN A 260 -27.92 26.39 11.60
C ASN A 260 -28.61 26.31 10.22
N SER A 261 -27.98 25.66 9.27
CA SER A 261 -28.50 25.48 7.92
C SER A 261 -28.00 24.19 7.32
N ASN A 262 -28.83 23.50 6.53
CA ASN A 262 -28.45 22.35 5.72
C ASN A 262 -28.24 22.71 4.23
N SER A 263 -28.21 24.00 3.91
CA SER A 263 -27.98 24.48 2.53
C SER A 263 -26.64 23.94 2.00
N GLY A 264 -26.66 23.47 0.74
CA GLY A 264 -25.52 22.79 0.12
C GLY A 264 -25.37 21.32 0.52
N GLY A 265 -26.26 20.80 1.36
CA GLY A 265 -26.34 19.37 1.74
C GLY A 265 -25.04 18.80 2.25
N TRP A 266 -24.78 17.54 1.89
CA TRP A 266 -23.52 16.88 2.24
C TRP A 266 -22.31 17.53 1.57
N GLU A 267 -22.40 17.87 0.30
CA GLU A 267 -21.30 18.37 -0.52
C GLU A 267 -20.58 19.56 0.12
N SER A 268 -21.35 20.54 0.61
CA SER A 268 -20.81 21.77 1.21
C SER A 268 -20.69 21.70 2.73
N SER A 269 -21.06 20.58 3.37
CA SER A 269 -21.08 20.48 4.82
C SER A 269 -19.68 20.62 5.43
N ASN A 270 -19.62 21.28 6.61
CA ASN A 270 -18.40 21.33 7.42
C ASN A 270 -17.94 19.92 7.82
N MET A 271 -18.87 19.00 8.08
CA MET A 271 -18.59 17.61 8.40
C MET A 271 -17.80 16.93 7.28
N ARG A 272 -18.20 17.12 6.02
CA ARG A 272 -17.48 16.58 4.87
C ARG A 272 -16.12 17.24 4.67
N THR A 273 -16.10 18.57 4.64
CA THR A 273 -14.92 19.31 4.18
C THR A 273 -13.84 19.43 5.25
N ALA A 274 -14.21 19.67 6.50
CA ALA A 274 -13.26 19.95 7.59
C ALA A 274 -13.04 18.75 8.53
N ILE A 275 -14.00 17.80 8.63
CA ILE A 275 -13.90 16.66 9.55
C ILE A 275 -13.54 15.37 8.82
N CYS A 276 -14.30 14.99 7.80
CA CYS A 276 -13.96 13.83 6.95
C CYS A 276 -12.69 14.10 6.13
N GLY A 277 -12.58 15.28 5.53
CA GLY A 277 -11.50 15.64 4.62
C GLY A 277 -11.74 15.10 3.19
N THR A 278 -11.40 15.90 2.20
CA THR A 278 -11.65 15.60 0.78
C THR A 278 -10.36 15.31 0.00
N SER A 279 -9.20 15.33 0.65
CA SER A 279 -7.89 15.19 -0.01
C SER A 279 -6.93 14.35 0.83
N LEU A 280 -6.12 13.51 0.16
CA LEU A 280 -5.01 12.78 0.79
C LEU A 280 -3.70 13.58 0.80
N SER A 281 -3.65 14.73 0.15
CA SER A 281 -2.47 15.62 0.15
C SER A 281 -2.61 16.81 1.11
N SER A 282 -3.85 17.15 1.53
CA SER A 282 -4.14 18.23 2.46
C SER A 282 -5.26 17.77 3.41
N TYR A 283 -4.89 17.26 4.57
CA TYR A 283 -5.82 16.59 5.50
C TYR A 283 -5.64 16.99 6.98
N SER A 284 -4.89 18.04 7.27
CA SER A 284 -4.70 18.51 8.66
C SER A 284 -6.05 18.82 9.34
N GLY A 285 -6.22 18.40 10.58
CA GLY A 285 -7.46 18.61 11.35
C GLY A 285 -8.62 17.67 11.00
N THR A 286 -8.44 16.78 10.02
CA THR A 286 -9.46 15.81 9.58
C THR A 286 -9.22 14.42 10.17
N ILE A 287 -10.19 13.51 10.01
CA ILE A 287 -10.02 12.08 10.40
C ILE A 287 -8.85 11.43 9.66
N ILE A 288 -8.53 11.86 8.43
CA ILE A 288 -7.41 11.34 7.64
C ILE A 288 -6.07 11.62 8.33
N ALA A 289 -5.97 12.73 9.09
CA ALA A 289 -4.75 13.06 9.82
C ALA A 289 -4.47 12.13 11.00
N VAL A 290 -5.53 11.62 11.65
CA VAL A 290 -5.40 10.89 12.92
C VAL A 290 -5.38 9.38 12.78
N ILE A 291 -5.70 8.84 11.59
CA ILE A 291 -5.60 7.40 11.29
C ILE A 291 -4.14 6.99 11.03
N PRO A 292 -3.79 5.69 11.20
CA PRO A 292 -2.45 5.18 10.88
C PRO A 292 -2.03 5.46 9.43
N ALA A 293 -0.75 5.78 9.21
CA ALA A 293 -0.20 6.02 7.88
C ALA A 293 -0.40 4.84 6.91
N ALA A 294 -0.30 3.60 7.41
CA ALA A 294 -0.52 2.40 6.61
C ALA A 294 -1.97 2.29 6.11
N LEU A 295 -2.97 2.69 6.92
CA LEU A 295 -4.36 2.77 6.46
C LEU A 295 -4.55 3.92 5.46
N ARG A 296 -3.98 5.10 5.75
CA ARG A 296 -4.08 6.26 4.86
C ARG A 296 -3.56 5.96 3.45
N ALA A 297 -2.48 5.19 3.35
CA ALA A 297 -1.85 4.82 2.07
C ALA A 297 -2.72 3.90 1.19
N VAL A 298 -3.74 3.26 1.74
CA VAL A 298 -4.58 2.30 1.02
C VAL A 298 -6.01 2.77 0.80
N LEU A 299 -6.37 3.97 1.29
CA LEU A 299 -7.70 4.52 1.11
C LEU A 299 -8.06 4.68 -0.37
N LYS A 300 -9.25 4.22 -0.74
CA LYS A 300 -9.87 4.48 -2.04
C LYS A 300 -10.94 5.54 -1.91
N SER A 301 -10.99 6.45 -2.87
CA SER A 301 -12.13 7.35 -3.00
C SER A 301 -13.37 6.60 -3.49
N VAL A 302 -14.53 7.01 -3.05
CA VAL A 302 -15.82 6.42 -3.43
C VAL A 302 -16.82 7.49 -3.82
N THR A 303 -17.62 7.21 -4.83
CA THR A 303 -18.72 8.09 -5.24
C THR A 303 -19.93 7.89 -4.32
N LYS A 304 -20.40 8.98 -3.71
CA LYS A 304 -21.60 8.99 -2.87
C LYS A 304 -22.62 9.95 -3.41
N TYR A 305 -23.86 9.48 -3.60
CA TYR A 305 -24.99 10.33 -3.98
C TYR A 305 -25.73 10.77 -2.72
N THR A 306 -26.07 12.04 -2.63
CA THR A 306 -26.80 12.62 -1.50
C THR A 306 -27.53 13.86 -1.99
N ASN A 307 -28.57 14.29 -1.30
CA ASN A 307 -29.17 15.59 -1.51
C ASN A 307 -28.15 16.69 -1.17
N ASN A 308 -27.57 17.28 -2.20
CA ASN A 308 -26.53 18.31 -2.07
C ASN A 308 -27.10 19.75 -2.21
N THR A 309 -28.41 19.89 -2.22
CA THR A 309 -29.10 21.19 -2.12
C THR A 309 -29.51 21.52 -0.67
N GLY A 310 -29.83 20.50 0.14
CA GLY A 310 -30.32 20.64 1.50
C GLY A 310 -31.84 20.51 1.55
N ASN A 311 -32.57 21.57 1.88
CA ASN A 311 -34.04 21.59 1.93
C ASN A 311 -34.67 21.41 0.53
N SER A 312 -34.65 20.18 0.02
CA SER A 312 -35.18 19.86 -1.31
C SER A 312 -35.63 18.41 -1.42
N SER A 313 -36.75 18.17 -2.03
CA SER A 313 -37.29 16.86 -2.41
C SER A 313 -37.12 16.57 -3.90
N ALA A 314 -36.47 17.45 -4.66
CA ALA A 314 -36.27 17.26 -6.11
C ALA A 314 -35.24 16.17 -6.37
N ALA A 315 -35.46 15.36 -7.41
CA ALA A 315 -34.50 14.34 -7.86
C ALA A 315 -33.15 14.96 -8.30
N SER A 316 -33.18 16.15 -8.91
CA SER A 316 -32.01 16.91 -9.34
C SER A 316 -31.13 17.39 -8.18
N ALA A 317 -31.66 17.41 -6.95
CA ALA A 317 -30.87 17.74 -5.76
C ALA A 317 -29.95 16.60 -5.31
N VAL A 318 -30.21 15.36 -5.76
CA VAL A 318 -29.40 14.18 -5.44
C VAL A 318 -28.25 14.07 -6.44
N THR A 319 -27.10 14.57 -6.05
CA THR A 319 -25.88 14.64 -6.87
C THR A 319 -24.73 13.87 -6.23
N ALA A 320 -23.66 13.65 -6.99
CA ALA A 320 -22.52 12.86 -6.59
C ALA A 320 -21.46 13.71 -5.88
N THR A 321 -20.85 13.16 -4.83
CA THR A 321 -19.54 13.59 -4.29
C THR A 321 -18.53 12.45 -4.39
N THR A 322 -17.24 12.79 -4.35
CA THR A 322 -16.16 11.81 -4.25
C THR A 322 -15.50 11.98 -2.90
N ASP A 323 -15.51 10.91 -2.09
CA ASP A 323 -15.12 10.96 -0.68
C ASP A 323 -14.14 9.83 -0.33
N TYR A 324 -13.15 10.10 0.53
CA TYR A 324 -12.31 9.07 1.17
C TYR A 324 -12.92 8.59 2.48
N PHE A 325 -13.37 9.53 3.30
CA PHE A 325 -14.22 9.28 4.46
C PHE A 325 -15.56 9.95 4.25
N PHE A 326 -16.62 9.27 4.66
CA PHE A 326 -18.00 9.74 4.50
C PHE A 326 -18.86 9.30 5.69
N LEU A 327 -19.90 10.04 6.00
CA LEU A 327 -20.98 9.53 6.84
C LEU A 327 -21.89 8.64 6.00
N LEU A 328 -22.51 7.64 6.62
CA LEU A 328 -23.55 6.87 5.98
C LEU A 328 -24.80 7.74 5.79
N SER A 329 -25.61 7.44 4.78
CA SER A 329 -26.91 8.09 4.58
C SER A 329 -28.02 7.41 5.39
N GLU A 330 -29.20 8.02 5.43
CA GLU A 330 -30.38 7.40 6.02
C GLU A 330 -30.69 6.06 5.31
N TYR A 331 -30.70 6.05 3.98
CA TYR A 331 -30.99 4.84 3.20
C TYR A 331 -29.95 3.75 3.40
N GLU A 332 -28.67 4.09 3.46
CA GLU A 332 -27.58 3.13 3.67
C GLU A 332 -27.66 2.42 5.02
N VAL A 333 -28.27 3.06 6.03
CA VAL A 333 -28.44 2.47 7.38
C VAL A 333 -29.80 1.77 7.52
N PHE A 334 -30.89 2.35 7.02
CA PHE A 334 -32.25 1.89 7.31
C PHE A 334 -32.91 1.13 6.14
N GLY A 335 -32.39 1.24 4.91
CA GLY A 335 -33.01 0.70 3.71
C GLY A 335 -34.28 1.47 3.27
N SER A 336 -34.54 2.60 3.90
CA SER A 336 -35.67 3.50 3.63
C SER A 336 -35.28 4.94 3.94
N THR A 337 -36.06 5.90 3.47
CA THR A 337 -35.91 7.32 3.77
C THR A 337 -37.17 7.81 4.48
N THR A 338 -37.03 8.37 5.67
CA THR A 338 -38.10 9.00 6.45
C THR A 338 -38.00 10.52 6.39
N TYR A 339 -36.79 11.04 6.50
CA TYR A 339 -36.48 12.47 6.54
C TYR A 339 -35.64 12.93 5.36
N ALA A 340 -34.79 12.06 4.82
CA ALA A 340 -33.99 12.37 3.66
C ALA A 340 -34.82 12.52 2.37
N ASN A 341 -34.22 13.08 1.34
CA ASN A 341 -34.82 13.10 0.02
C ASN A 341 -35.03 11.66 -0.50
N SER A 342 -36.27 11.29 -0.78
CA SER A 342 -36.65 9.93 -1.20
C SER A 342 -35.96 9.47 -2.49
N ASN A 343 -35.51 10.39 -3.33
CA ASN A 343 -34.75 10.06 -4.54
C ASN A 343 -33.33 9.55 -4.25
N GLU A 344 -32.81 9.70 -3.01
CA GLU A 344 -31.57 9.06 -2.60
C GLU A 344 -31.63 7.53 -2.74
N ALA A 345 -32.80 6.93 -2.48
CA ALA A 345 -33.01 5.49 -2.61
C ALA A 345 -32.71 4.92 -4.00
N SER A 346 -32.89 5.71 -5.08
CA SER A 346 -32.60 5.28 -6.46
C SER A 346 -31.11 5.22 -6.79
N LYS A 347 -30.25 5.81 -5.94
CA LYS A 347 -28.81 5.92 -6.14
C LYS A 347 -28.00 5.23 -5.05
N GLN A 348 -28.64 4.71 -4.04
CA GLN A 348 -28.00 4.13 -2.84
C GLN A 348 -28.49 2.69 -2.63
N ALA A 349 -27.76 1.94 -1.83
CA ALA A 349 -28.14 0.62 -1.34
C ALA A 349 -27.97 0.57 0.18
N GLN A 350 -28.74 -0.25 0.89
CA GLN A 350 -28.51 -0.50 2.30
C GLN A 350 -27.23 -1.35 2.48
N TYR A 351 -26.36 -0.97 3.41
CA TYR A 351 -25.19 -1.77 3.71
C TYR A 351 -25.54 -3.14 4.26
N SER A 352 -24.86 -4.19 3.79
CA SER A 352 -25.09 -5.59 4.21
C SER A 352 -25.03 -5.76 5.73
N TYR A 353 -24.17 -5.01 6.43
CA TYR A 353 -24.10 -5.02 7.87
C TYR A 353 -25.44 -4.62 8.52
N TYR A 354 -26.07 -3.57 8.07
CA TYR A 354 -27.32 -3.06 8.63
C TYR A 354 -28.55 -3.83 8.14
N SER A 355 -28.55 -4.32 6.90
CA SER A 355 -29.62 -5.18 6.39
C SER A 355 -29.69 -6.55 7.07
N ALA A 356 -28.56 -7.02 7.62
CA ALA A 356 -28.51 -8.22 8.45
C ALA A 356 -29.08 -8.04 9.86
N GLY A 357 -29.64 -6.85 10.20
CA GLY A 357 -30.27 -6.58 11.50
C GLY A 357 -29.29 -6.20 12.62
N ASN A 358 -28.02 -5.92 12.31
CA ASN A 358 -27.07 -5.48 13.32
C ASN A 358 -27.48 -4.16 13.96
N SER A 359 -27.08 -3.96 15.23
CA SER A 359 -27.41 -2.77 16.01
C SER A 359 -27.00 -1.47 15.31
N LYS A 360 -27.87 -0.47 15.40
CA LYS A 360 -27.63 0.90 14.97
C LYS A 360 -27.26 1.81 16.16
N VAL A 361 -27.43 1.31 17.39
CA VAL A 361 -27.06 2.04 18.59
C VAL A 361 -25.54 2.17 18.65
N LYS A 362 -25.07 3.37 18.92
CA LYS A 362 -23.65 3.63 19.21
C LYS A 362 -23.51 4.31 20.58
N TYR A 363 -22.35 4.08 21.17
CA TYR A 363 -22.01 4.63 22.49
C TYR A 363 -20.87 5.65 22.33
N ASN A 364 -20.71 6.50 23.33
CA ASN A 364 -19.60 7.44 23.36
C ASN A 364 -18.28 6.68 23.45
N HIS A 365 -17.31 6.99 22.59
CA HIS A 365 -16.00 6.33 22.55
C HIS A 365 -15.23 6.41 23.88
N SER A 366 -15.44 7.46 24.68
CA SER A 366 -14.81 7.67 25.99
C SER A 366 -15.70 7.26 27.17
N ALA A 367 -16.97 6.93 26.94
CA ALA A 367 -17.95 6.48 27.95
C ALA A 367 -18.86 5.40 27.34
N THR A 368 -18.34 4.19 27.21
CA THR A 368 -18.93 3.09 26.43
C THR A 368 -20.24 2.51 26.99
N SER A 369 -20.74 3.03 28.10
CA SER A 369 -22.09 2.78 28.67
C SER A 369 -23.11 3.87 28.30
N THR A 370 -22.69 4.99 27.69
CA THR A 370 -23.56 6.12 27.35
C THR A 370 -23.89 6.06 25.87
N ALA A 371 -25.12 5.68 25.54
CA ALA A 371 -25.61 5.69 24.16
C ALA A 371 -25.72 7.12 23.64
N VAL A 372 -25.35 7.29 22.37
CA VAL A 372 -25.25 8.61 21.72
C VAL A 372 -25.97 8.65 20.39
N LEU A 373 -26.47 9.81 20.00
CA LEU A 373 -26.84 10.08 18.63
C LEU A 373 -25.60 10.14 17.75
N TRP A 374 -25.68 9.70 16.50
CA TRP A 374 -24.59 9.82 15.53
C TRP A 374 -25.07 10.25 14.15
N TRP A 375 -24.33 11.16 13.53
CA TRP A 375 -24.71 11.82 12.29
C TRP A 375 -24.74 10.90 11.09
N LEU A 376 -25.76 11.15 10.24
CA LEU A 376 -25.83 10.67 8.85
C LEU A 376 -25.61 11.85 7.89
N ARG A 377 -25.18 11.56 6.66
CA ARG A 377 -24.90 12.62 5.69
C ARG A 377 -26.15 13.25 5.05
N SER A 378 -27.30 12.58 5.15
CA SER A 378 -28.54 13.04 4.53
C SER A 378 -29.09 14.31 5.20
N PRO A 379 -29.28 15.44 4.48
CA PRO A 379 -30.00 16.57 5.02
C PRO A 379 -31.50 16.25 5.08
N TYR A 380 -32.23 16.87 6.01
CA TYR A 380 -33.69 16.78 6.06
C TYR A 380 -34.27 17.51 4.83
N ALA A 381 -35.02 16.78 4.00
CA ALA A 381 -35.50 17.29 2.71
C ALA A 381 -36.57 18.37 2.84
N SER A 382 -37.31 18.45 3.96
CA SER A 382 -38.42 19.37 4.16
C SER A 382 -38.13 20.48 5.17
N ARG A 383 -36.91 20.59 5.68
CA ARG A 383 -36.52 21.61 6.66
C ARG A 383 -35.09 22.05 6.47
N SER A 384 -34.85 23.36 6.46
CA SER A 384 -33.58 23.97 6.07
C SER A 384 -32.48 23.98 7.16
N THR A 385 -32.79 23.50 8.36
CA THR A 385 -31.87 23.62 9.53
C THR A 385 -31.37 22.28 10.06
N TYR A 386 -31.84 21.16 9.49
CA TYR A 386 -31.60 19.84 10.08
C TYR A 386 -30.85 18.89 9.15
N PHE A 387 -30.07 18.01 9.77
CA PHE A 387 -29.58 16.79 9.17
C PHE A 387 -30.14 15.57 9.92
N VAL A 388 -30.18 14.44 9.22
CA VAL A 388 -30.61 13.16 9.77
C VAL A 388 -29.52 12.55 10.64
N PHE A 389 -29.90 11.87 11.68
CA PHE A 389 -29.03 11.10 12.56
C PHE A 389 -29.70 9.81 13.03
N VAL A 390 -28.91 8.88 13.54
CA VAL A 390 -29.43 7.74 14.33
C VAL A 390 -29.46 8.15 15.79
N TYR A 391 -30.62 7.99 16.41
CA TYR A 391 -30.82 8.34 17.82
C TYR A 391 -30.14 7.31 18.76
N ALA A 392 -30.04 7.63 20.04
CA ALA A 392 -29.40 6.80 21.05
C ALA A 392 -30.06 5.43 21.26
N ASP A 393 -31.33 5.25 20.84
CA ASP A 393 -32.04 3.98 20.84
C ASP A 393 -31.98 3.22 19.51
N GLY A 394 -31.25 3.74 18.52
CA GLY A 394 -31.09 3.15 17.19
C GLY A 394 -32.16 3.55 16.15
N THR A 395 -33.13 4.39 16.52
CA THR A 395 -34.15 4.93 15.60
C THR A 395 -33.61 6.10 14.78
N VAL A 396 -34.26 6.37 13.65
CA VAL A 396 -33.94 7.54 12.80
C VAL A 396 -34.60 8.81 13.39
N ASN A 397 -33.87 9.91 13.39
CA ASN A 397 -34.35 11.21 13.81
C ASN A 397 -33.53 12.32 13.14
N PHE A 398 -33.74 13.59 13.49
CA PHE A 398 -33.03 14.76 12.94
C PHE A 398 -32.66 15.75 14.06
N ASN A 399 -31.59 16.51 13.83
CA ASN A 399 -31.18 17.58 14.74
C ASN A 399 -30.62 18.77 13.96
N TYR A 400 -30.49 19.88 14.64
CA TYR A 400 -29.93 21.12 14.11
C TYR A 400 -28.51 20.91 13.59
N ALA A 401 -28.21 21.43 12.41
CA ALA A 401 -26.93 21.28 11.72
C ALA A 401 -25.71 21.72 12.54
N TYR A 402 -25.86 22.66 13.46
CA TYR A 402 -24.79 23.24 14.25
C TYR A 402 -24.58 22.56 15.64
N TYR A 403 -25.32 21.49 15.93
CA TYR A 403 -25.07 20.68 17.13
C TYR A 403 -23.93 19.68 16.87
N SER A 404 -23.08 19.45 17.87
CA SER A 404 -22.09 18.38 17.82
C SER A 404 -22.75 17.05 18.13
N GLY A 405 -22.56 16.04 17.30
CA GLY A 405 -23.08 14.67 17.47
C GLY A 405 -21.98 13.62 17.42
N GLY A 406 -22.35 12.35 17.51
CA GLY A 406 -21.40 11.25 17.33
C GLY A 406 -20.91 11.17 15.88
N PHE A 407 -19.62 10.94 15.70
CA PHE A 407 -18.94 10.80 14.42
C PHE A 407 -18.52 9.35 14.22
N ALA A 408 -19.14 8.66 13.27
CA ALA A 408 -18.90 7.25 12.95
C ALA A 408 -18.78 7.05 11.43
N PRO A 409 -17.69 7.54 10.82
CA PRO A 409 -17.54 7.55 9.37
C PRO A 409 -17.29 6.17 8.79
N GLY A 410 -17.67 6.02 7.50
CA GLY A 410 -17.24 4.94 6.63
C GLY A 410 -16.06 5.35 5.75
N PHE A 411 -15.35 4.36 5.22
CA PHE A 411 -14.28 4.51 4.23
C PHE A 411 -14.13 3.23 3.40
N CYS A 412 -13.35 3.30 2.32
CA CYS A 412 -13.08 2.16 1.44
C CYS A 412 -11.58 1.89 1.31
N VAL A 413 -11.28 0.61 1.11
CA VAL A 413 -9.94 0.12 0.76
C VAL A 413 -10.03 -0.67 -0.54
#